data_1eca2de8d8d03e7f31ce81b221e192f3
#
_entry.id   1eca2de8d8d03e7f31ce81b221e192f3
#
_cell.length_a   1.000
_cell.length_b   1.000
_cell.length_c   1.000
_cell.angle_alpha   90.00
_cell.angle_beta   90.00
_cell.angle_gamma   90.00
#
_symmetry.space_group_name_H-M   'P 1'
#
loop_
_entity.id
_entity.type
_entity.pdbx_description
1 polymer ?
#
loop_
_entity_poly.entity_id
_entity_poly.type
_entity_poly.pdbx_seq_one_letter_code
_entity_poly.pdbx_strand_id
1 'polypeptide(L)'
;MLRKRIKKNTLKWKKIYAEQLLDMIDEEENALQKIYLTGYVLELKNNRYFAGWYKGRIVCRSLEYARYFPSAEAAEEYVHKYLGFAGMTCYICHVNWTLAFCESENMEDNLLEENGKILSFANYADVKQYQKQRGMEHSTMAITYASRKKKIILAA
;
A
#
# COMPACT_ATOMS: atom_id res chain seq x y z
N MET A 1 17.68 -1.53 -1.84
CA MET A 1 17.80 -2.12 -0.53
C MET A 1 17.95 -1.07 0.53
N LEU A 2 17.19 -1.20 1.58
CA LEU A 2 17.10 -0.22 2.65
C LEU A 2 18.44 0.05 3.34
N ARG A 3 19.28 -0.95 3.50
CA ARG A 3 20.61 -0.79 4.09
C ARG A 3 21.51 0.21 3.36
N LYS A 4 21.36 0.32 2.04
CA LYS A 4 22.13 1.28 1.25
C LYS A 4 21.57 2.70 1.34
N ARG A 5 20.30 2.84 1.68
CA ARG A 5 19.62 4.14 1.76
C ARG A 5 19.85 4.83 3.11
N ILE A 6 20.21 4.07 4.13
CA ILE A 6 20.29 4.57 5.49
C ILE A 6 21.76 4.66 5.93
N LYS A 7 22.59 5.16 5.07
CA LYS A 7 24.00 5.44 5.39
C LYS A 7 24.24 6.86 5.84
N LYS A 8 23.26 7.50 6.40
CA LYS A 8 23.43 8.84 6.90
C LYS A 8 23.98 8.82 8.31
N ASN A 9 25.04 9.56 8.52
CA ASN A 9 25.86 9.48 9.71
C ASN A 9 25.46 10.42 10.84
N THR A 10 24.21 10.89 10.88
CA THR A 10 23.74 11.64 12.03
C THR A 10 23.22 10.68 13.11
N LEU A 11 23.37 11.06 14.35
CA LEU A 11 22.88 10.27 15.49
C LEU A 11 21.38 9.99 15.36
N LYS A 12 20.63 10.98 14.88
CA LYS A 12 19.19 10.88 14.60
C LYS A 12 18.89 9.82 13.56
N TRP A 13 19.68 9.76 12.49
CA TRP A 13 19.52 8.75 11.45
C TRP A 13 19.86 7.35 11.94
N LYS A 14 20.89 7.21 12.76
CA LYS A 14 21.25 5.92 13.34
C LYS A 14 20.16 5.37 14.24
N LYS A 15 19.52 6.23 15.02
CA LYS A 15 18.40 5.85 15.89
C LYS A 15 17.19 5.44 15.09
N ILE A 16 16.80 6.24 14.11
CA ILE A 16 15.69 5.94 13.21
C ILE A 16 15.99 4.64 12.44
N TYR A 17 17.23 4.48 12.02
CA TYR A 17 17.65 3.29 11.31
C TYR A 17 17.56 2.03 12.18
N ALA A 18 17.96 2.09 13.42
CA ALA A 18 17.86 0.96 14.32
C ALA A 18 16.41 0.54 14.54
N GLU A 19 15.52 1.52 14.77
CA GLU A 19 14.09 1.29 14.90
C GLU A 19 13.51 0.69 13.60
N GLN A 20 13.88 1.26 12.46
CA GLN A 20 13.43 0.76 11.15
C GLN A 20 14.00 -0.62 10.84
N LEU A 21 15.19 -0.93 11.30
CA LEU A 21 15.81 -2.24 11.08
C LEU A 21 15.04 -3.34 11.82
N LEU A 22 14.61 -3.05 13.06
CA LEU A 22 13.77 -3.97 13.82
C LEU A 22 12.40 -4.13 13.16
N ASP A 23 11.80 -3.02 12.75
CA ASP A 23 10.53 -3.04 12.02
C ASP A 23 10.66 -3.77 10.69
N MET A 24 11.81 -3.66 10.03
CA MET A 24 12.07 -4.34 8.77
C MET A 24 12.23 -5.84 8.91
N ILE A 25 12.83 -6.32 10.00
CA ILE A 25 12.93 -7.76 10.25
C ILE A 25 11.53 -8.32 10.42
N ASP A 26 10.69 -7.62 11.16
CA ASP A 26 9.28 -7.96 11.30
C ASP A 26 8.53 -7.75 9.98
N GLU A 27 8.85 -6.70 9.22
CA GLU A 27 8.25 -6.42 7.92
C GLU A 27 8.67 -7.41 6.84
N GLU A 28 9.90 -7.91 6.83
CA GLU A 28 10.30 -8.95 5.87
C GLU A 28 9.56 -10.25 6.11
N GLU A 29 9.38 -10.63 7.37
CA GLU A 29 8.56 -11.77 7.72
C GLU A 29 7.08 -11.51 7.42
N ASN A 30 6.61 -10.30 7.70
CA ASN A 30 5.23 -9.88 7.45
C ASN A 30 4.99 -9.49 5.98
N ALA A 31 6.01 -9.03 5.26
CA ALA A 31 5.88 -8.65 3.84
C ALA A 31 5.57 -9.86 2.97
N LEU A 32 6.13 -11.01 3.29
CA LEU A 32 5.76 -12.25 2.63
C LEU A 32 4.29 -12.58 2.88
N GLN A 33 3.74 -12.23 4.03
CA GLN A 33 2.33 -12.35 4.33
C GLN A 33 1.51 -11.22 3.69
N LYS A 34 2.02 -9.99 3.74
CA LYS A 34 1.36 -8.82 3.15
C LYS A 34 1.24 -8.89 1.64
N ILE A 35 2.19 -9.53 0.96
CA ILE A 35 2.10 -9.79 -0.47
C ILE A 35 0.82 -10.54 -0.83
N TYR A 36 0.28 -11.31 0.11
CA TYR A 36 -0.94 -12.08 -0.09
C TYR A 36 -2.18 -11.44 0.53
N LEU A 37 -2.01 -10.28 1.19
CA LEU A 37 -3.13 -9.62 1.85
C LEU A 37 -3.79 -8.61 0.92
N THR A 38 -5.10 -8.69 0.89
CA THR A 38 -5.97 -7.63 0.40
C THR A 38 -6.71 -7.05 1.59
N GLY A 39 -7.22 -5.85 1.46
CA GLY A 39 -7.92 -5.19 2.55
C GLY A 39 -8.14 -3.73 2.25
N TYR A 40 -8.23 -2.91 3.27
CA TYR A 40 -8.51 -1.50 3.13
C TYR A 40 -7.37 -0.67 3.70
N VAL A 41 -7.05 0.40 3.01
CA VAL A 41 -6.01 1.36 3.42
C VAL A 41 -6.57 2.77 3.36
N LEU A 42 -5.87 3.69 4.01
CA LEU A 42 -6.22 5.10 4.02
C LEU A 42 -5.22 5.89 3.17
N GLU A 43 -5.70 6.49 2.10
CA GLU A 43 -4.88 7.38 1.27
C GLU A 43 -5.02 8.81 1.80
N LEU A 44 -3.94 9.36 2.33
CA LEU A 44 -3.92 10.70 2.92
C LEU A 44 -3.36 11.75 1.98
N LYS A 45 -2.45 11.34 1.11
CA LYS A 45 -1.91 12.14 0.01
C LYS A 45 -1.90 11.27 -1.22
N ASN A 46 -1.80 11.89 -2.39
CA ASN A 46 -1.80 11.14 -3.64
C ASN A 46 -0.74 10.05 -3.64
N ASN A 47 -1.16 8.81 -3.76
CA ASN A 47 -0.33 7.60 -3.74
C ASN A 47 0.50 7.42 -2.45
N ARG A 48 0.06 8.04 -1.34
CA ARG A 48 0.67 7.90 -0.03
C ARG A 48 -0.37 7.48 0.98
N TYR A 49 -0.08 6.40 1.69
CA TYR A 49 -1.06 5.71 2.53
C TYR A 49 -0.64 5.75 3.99
N PHE A 50 -1.62 5.86 4.86
CA PHE A 50 -1.38 5.86 6.29
C PHE A 50 -0.69 4.57 6.71
N ALA A 51 0.45 4.69 7.37
CA ALA A 51 1.22 3.54 7.85
C ALA A 51 1.29 3.47 9.39
N GLY A 52 1.09 4.57 10.07
CA GLY A 52 1.16 4.61 11.53
C GLY A 52 1.59 5.96 12.03
N TRP A 53 2.14 5.96 13.23
CA TRP A 53 2.56 7.16 13.93
C TRP A 53 4.03 7.08 14.31
N TYR A 54 4.70 8.21 14.22
CA TYR A 54 6.06 8.35 14.71
C TYR A 54 6.17 9.68 15.47
N LYS A 55 6.50 9.61 16.76
CA LYS A 55 6.60 10.78 17.63
C LYS A 55 5.39 11.71 17.53
N GLY A 56 4.19 11.14 17.56
CA GLY A 56 2.94 11.87 17.48
C GLY A 56 2.58 12.42 16.11
N ARG A 57 3.36 12.07 15.08
CA ARG A 57 3.10 12.51 13.71
C ARG A 57 2.64 11.36 12.84
N ILE A 58 1.75 11.67 11.91
CA ILE A 58 1.25 10.70 10.93
C ILE A 58 2.39 10.35 9.98
N VAL A 59 2.57 9.04 9.76
CA VAL A 59 3.52 8.51 8.78
C VAL A 59 2.73 7.93 7.60
N CYS A 60 3.07 8.40 6.39
CA CYS A 60 2.52 7.88 5.15
C CYS A 60 3.60 7.16 4.38
N ARG A 61 3.25 6.03 3.76
CA ARG A 61 4.16 5.21 2.98
C ARG A 61 3.50 4.73 1.70
N SER A 62 4.26 4.02 0.88
CA SER A 62 3.74 3.31 -0.28
C SER A 62 2.79 2.19 0.14
N LEU A 63 2.04 1.68 -0.81
CA LEU A 63 0.96 0.73 -0.55
C LEU A 63 1.42 -0.54 0.17
N GLU A 64 2.62 -1.04 -0.13
CA GLU A 64 3.16 -2.25 0.49
C GLU A 64 3.38 -2.11 2.00
N TYR A 65 3.62 -0.89 2.46
CA TYR A 65 3.93 -0.59 3.86
C TYR A 65 2.81 0.13 4.58
N ALA A 66 1.66 0.26 3.92
CA ALA A 66 0.50 0.87 4.54
C ALA A 66 -0.07 0.01 5.66
N ARG A 67 -0.80 0.65 6.56
CA ARG A 67 -1.58 -0.07 7.54
C ARG A 67 -2.87 -0.56 6.91
N TYR A 68 -3.11 -1.86 6.98
CA TYR A 68 -4.30 -2.48 6.42
C TYR A 68 -5.37 -2.67 7.48
N PHE A 69 -6.61 -2.45 7.06
CA PHE A 69 -7.80 -2.65 7.88
C PHE A 69 -8.63 -3.80 7.29
N PRO A 70 -9.31 -4.58 8.14
CA PRO A 70 -10.06 -5.74 7.66
C PRO A 70 -11.34 -5.37 6.91
N SER A 71 -11.86 -4.16 7.13
CA SER A 71 -13.09 -3.70 6.49
C SER A 71 -13.07 -2.19 6.28
N ALA A 72 -13.94 -1.70 5.40
CA ALA A 72 -14.11 -0.27 5.20
C ALA A 72 -14.62 0.41 6.47
N GLU A 73 -15.48 -0.26 7.20
CA GLU A 73 -16.03 0.24 8.48
C GLU A 73 -14.95 0.40 9.53
N ALA A 74 -14.05 -0.58 9.65
CA ALA A 74 -12.92 -0.50 10.57
C ALA A 74 -11.98 0.65 10.22
N ALA A 75 -11.72 0.85 8.93
CA ALA A 75 -10.90 1.96 8.46
C ALA A 75 -11.56 3.31 8.78
N GLU A 76 -12.85 3.44 8.50
CA GLU A 76 -13.60 4.68 8.78
C GLU A 76 -13.66 4.98 10.27
N GLU A 77 -13.89 3.98 11.09
CA GLU A 77 -13.90 4.12 12.55
C GLU A 77 -12.55 4.63 13.06
N TYR A 78 -11.47 4.08 12.53
CA TYR A 78 -10.12 4.54 12.89
C TYR A 78 -9.91 6.00 12.54
N VAL A 79 -10.35 6.42 11.35
CA VAL A 79 -10.24 7.82 10.90
C VAL A 79 -10.93 8.76 11.88
N HIS A 80 -12.18 8.47 12.23
CA HIS A 80 -12.94 9.33 13.15
C HIS A 80 -12.37 9.33 14.57
N LYS A 81 -11.84 8.21 14.99
CA LYS A 81 -11.31 8.08 16.35
C LYS A 81 -9.94 8.72 16.53
N TYR A 82 -9.05 8.56 15.56
CA TYR A 82 -7.65 8.95 15.68
C TYR A 82 -7.20 10.06 14.75
N LEU A 83 -7.85 10.24 13.61
CA LEU A 83 -7.46 11.23 12.61
C LEU A 83 -8.41 12.43 12.53
N GLY A 84 -9.48 12.43 13.32
CA GLY A 84 -10.53 13.46 13.24
C GLY A 84 -10.05 14.87 13.54
N PHE A 85 -8.96 15.03 14.27
CA PHE A 85 -8.38 16.33 14.58
C PHE A 85 -7.42 16.84 13.49
N ALA A 86 -7.12 16.05 12.51
CA ALA A 86 -6.06 16.37 11.55
C ALA A 86 -6.48 17.38 10.48
N GLY A 87 -7.78 17.66 10.35
CA GLY A 87 -8.28 18.63 9.37
C GLY A 87 -7.96 18.30 7.92
N MET A 88 -7.80 17.02 7.61
CA MET A 88 -7.40 16.59 6.28
C MET A 88 -8.49 15.79 5.59
N THR A 89 -8.34 15.65 4.29
CA THR A 89 -9.16 14.76 3.48
C THR A 89 -8.45 13.43 3.34
N CYS A 90 -9.17 12.34 3.52
CA CYS A 90 -8.62 11.03 3.24
C CYS A 90 -9.60 10.19 2.42
N TYR A 91 -9.05 9.18 1.74
CA TYR A 91 -9.85 8.21 1.00
C TYR A 91 -9.68 6.83 1.63
N ILE A 92 -10.78 6.15 1.80
CA ILE A 92 -10.75 4.71 2.10
C ILE A 92 -10.63 4.00 0.76
N CYS A 93 -9.55 3.21 0.62
CA CYS A 93 -9.26 2.48 -0.61
C CYS A 93 -9.32 0.98 -0.36
N HIS A 94 -9.89 0.27 -1.31
CA HIS A 94 -9.84 -1.19 -1.32
C HIS A 94 -8.64 -1.65 -2.14
N VAL A 95 -7.84 -2.55 -1.58
CA VAL A 95 -6.63 -3.05 -2.23
C VAL A 95 -6.88 -4.44 -2.78
N ASN A 96 -6.65 -4.60 -4.06
CA ASN A 96 -6.71 -5.88 -4.76
C ASN A 96 -5.43 -6.08 -5.58
N TRP A 97 -5.28 -7.28 -6.10
CA TRP A 97 -4.24 -7.61 -7.05
C TRP A 97 -4.70 -7.29 -8.47
N THR A 98 -3.76 -6.89 -9.30
CA THR A 98 -3.96 -6.67 -10.72
C THR A 98 -2.68 -6.98 -11.49
N LEU A 99 -2.71 -6.78 -12.79
CA LEU A 99 -1.56 -6.94 -13.67
C LEU A 99 -1.23 -5.60 -14.32
N ALA A 100 0.06 -5.31 -14.42
CA ALA A 100 0.57 -4.16 -15.14
C ALA A 100 1.54 -4.61 -16.24
N PHE A 101 1.55 -3.92 -17.37
CA PHE A 101 2.51 -4.19 -18.43
C PHE A 101 3.90 -3.72 -18.02
N CYS A 102 4.90 -4.58 -18.21
CA CYS A 102 6.29 -4.30 -17.81
C CYS A 102 6.99 -3.25 -18.66
N GLU A 103 6.46 -2.94 -19.83
CA GLU A 103 7.09 -2.04 -20.81
C GLU A 103 7.05 -0.56 -20.44
N SER A 104 6.30 -0.22 -19.40
CA SER A 104 6.11 1.16 -19.00
C SER A 104 6.98 1.52 -17.80
N GLU A 105 7.54 2.73 -17.81
CA GLU A 105 8.24 3.30 -16.66
C GLU A 105 7.30 3.50 -15.45
N ASN A 106 6.02 3.72 -15.73
CA ASN A 106 5.00 3.88 -14.71
C ASN A 106 3.96 2.76 -14.85
N MET A 107 4.12 1.70 -14.07
CA MET A 107 3.23 0.54 -14.10
C MET A 107 1.80 0.88 -13.70
N GLU A 108 1.59 1.92 -12.89
CA GLU A 108 0.26 2.34 -12.47
C GLU A 108 -0.60 2.84 -13.64
N ASP A 109 0.02 3.41 -14.68
CA ASP A 109 -0.68 3.89 -15.86
C ASP A 109 -0.94 2.80 -16.89
N ASN A 110 -0.43 1.58 -16.67
CA ASN A 110 -0.53 0.46 -17.61
C ASN A 110 -1.14 -0.79 -16.99
N LEU A 111 -2.17 -0.58 -16.20
CA LEU A 111 -2.93 -1.67 -15.63
C LEU A 111 -3.74 -2.37 -16.71
N LEU A 112 -3.82 -3.68 -16.60
CA LEU A 112 -4.58 -4.49 -17.54
C LEU A 112 -6.07 -4.24 -17.34
N GLU A 113 -6.75 -3.90 -18.44
CA GLU A 113 -8.19 -3.68 -18.44
C GLU A 113 -8.91 -4.75 -19.24
N GLU A 114 -10.09 -5.10 -18.82
CA GLU A 114 -11.01 -5.96 -19.53
C GLU A 114 -12.40 -5.34 -19.48
N ASN A 115 -13.00 -5.13 -20.66
CA ASN A 115 -14.32 -4.50 -20.79
C ASN A 115 -14.42 -3.10 -20.14
N GLY A 116 -13.33 -2.32 -20.23
CA GLY A 116 -13.27 -0.99 -19.67
C GLY A 116 -13.04 -0.93 -18.15
N LYS A 117 -12.79 -2.07 -17.52
CA LYS A 117 -12.51 -2.15 -16.10
C LYS A 117 -11.15 -2.76 -15.83
N ILE A 118 -10.46 -2.27 -14.82
CA ILE A 118 -9.20 -2.84 -14.37
C ILE A 118 -9.46 -4.25 -13.85
N LEU A 119 -8.67 -5.21 -14.33
CA LEU A 119 -8.72 -6.57 -13.83
C LEU A 119 -8.36 -6.60 -12.35
N SER A 120 -9.18 -7.28 -11.57
CA SER A 120 -9.04 -7.32 -10.13
C SER A 120 -9.08 -8.76 -9.65
N PHE A 121 -8.13 -9.12 -8.81
CA PHE A 121 -8.03 -10.46 -8.23
C PHE A 121 -7.95 -10.36 -6.72
N ALA A 122 -8.70 -11.20 -6.04
CA ALA A 122 -8.77 -11.20 -4.59
C ALA A 122 -7.48 -11.68 -3.93
N ASN A 123 -6.69 -12.50 -4.62
CA ASN A 123 -5.45 -13.04 -4.05
C ASN A 123 -4.36 -13.21 -5.11
N TYR A 124 -3.16 -13.37 -4.61
CA TYR A 124 -1.97 -13.49 -5.46
C TYR A 124 -1.98 -14.76 -6.32
N ALA A 125 -2.48 -15.86 -5.77
CA ALA A 125 -2.54 -17.13 -6.50
C ALA A 125 -3.40 -17.01 -7.76
N ASP A 126 -4.53 -16.32 -7.68
CA ASP A 126 -5.42 -16.12 -8.83
C ASP A 126 -4.76 -15.29 -9.92
N VAL A 127 -4.03 -14.24 -9.54
CA VAL A 127 -3.34 -13.41 -10.52
C VAL A 127 -2.23 -14.20 -11.22
N LYS A 128 -1.50 -15.03 -10.50
CA LYS A 128 -0.44 -15.88 -11.07
C LYS A 128 -1.01 -16.94 -11.99
N GLN A 129 -2.13 -17.51 -11.63
CA GLN A 129 -2.83 -18.49 -12.49
C GLN A 129 -3.31 -17.85 -13.80
N TYR A 130 -3.88 -16.66 -13.72
CA TYR A 130 -4.31 -15.90 -14.88
C TYR A 130 -3.13 -15.62 -15.83
N GLN A 131 -2.00 -15.13 -15.29
CA GLN A 131 -0.79 -14.91 -16.08
C GLN A 131 -0.34 -16.16 -16.82
N LYS A 132 -0.29 -17.28 -16.10
CA LYS A 132 0.18 -18.56 -16.62
C LYS A 132 -0.72 -19.08 -17.73
N GLN A 133 -2.02 -19.02 -17.51
CA GLN A 133 -3.01 -19.51 -18.50
C GLN A 133 -2.98 -18.72 -19.81
N ARG A 134 -2.59 -17.45 -19.74
CA ARG A 134 -2.58 -16.56 -20.91
C ARG A 134 -1.20 -16.30 -21.48
N GLY A 135 -0.17 -16.95 -20.96
CA GLY A 135 1.19 -16.77 -21.43
C GLY A 135 1.74 -15.36 -21.21
N MET A 136 1.29 -14.66 -20.17
CA MET A 136 1.62 -13.27 -19.89
C MET A 136 2.70 -13.11 -18.83
N GLU A 137 3.37 -14.18 -18.43
CA GLU A 137 4.31 -14.18 -17.31
C GLU A 137 5.52 -13.26 -17.52
N HIS A 138 5.93 -13.05 -18.77
CA HIS A 138 7.09 -12.23 -19.12
C HIS A 138 6.72 -10.80 -19.53
N SER A 139 5.47 -10.56 -19.88
CA SER A 139 5.00 -9.25 -20.35
C SER A 139 4.27 -8.44 -19.29
N THR A 140 3.89 -9.06 -18.20
CA THR A 140 3.14 -8.41 -17.12
C THR A 140 3.74 -8.72 -15.76
N MET A 141 3.44 -7.84 -14.80
CA MET A 141 3.83 -8.01 -13.40
C MET A 141 2.59 -7.94 -12.51
N ALA A 142 2.50 -8.85 -11.56
CA ALA A 142 1.46 -8.80 -10.55
C ALA A 142 1.77 -7.69 -9.55
N ILE A 143 0.83 -6.78 -9.37
CA ILE A 143 0.96 -5.67 -8.42
C ILE A 143 -0.31 -5.51 -7.60
N THR A 144 -0.18 -4.89 -6.44
CA THR A 144 -1.34 -4.46 -5.68
C THR A 144 -1.82 -3.10 -6.17
N TYR A 145 -3.10 -2.89 -6.09
CA TYR A 145 -3.75 -1.70 -6.61
C TYR A 145 -4.84 -1.26 -5.64
N ALA A 146 -4.84 0.02 -5.31
CA ALA A 146 -5.80 0.62 -4.39
C ALA A 146 -6.84 1.41 -5.17
N SER A 147 -8.12 1.05 -5.02
CA SER A 147 -9.22 1.79 -5.60
C SER A 147 -9.96 2.59 -4.53
N ARG A 148 -10.15 3.89 -4.77
CA ARG A 148 -10.86 4.77 -3.85
C ARG A 148 -12.33 4.38 -3.77
N LYS A 149 -12.81 4.14 -2.54
CA LYS A 149 -14.19 3.75 -2.30
C LYS A 149 -14.99 4.84 -1.58
N LYS A 150 -14.37 5.58 -0.69
CA LYS A 150 -15.06 6.61 0.07
C LYS A 150 -14.12 7.75 0.39
N LYS A 151 -14.59 8.98 0.20
CA LYS A 151 -13.89 10.20 0.60
C LYS A 151 -14.40 10.64 1.97
N ILE A 152 -13.47 10.89 2.88
CA ILE A 152 -13.78 11.43 4.19
C ILE A 152 -13.13 12.80 4.31
N ILE A 153 -13.92 13.80 4.62
CA ILE A 153 -13.44 15.15 4.91
C ILE A 153 -13.43 15.31 6.43
N LEU A 154 -12.22 15.47 6.97
CA LEU A 154 -12.04 15.63 8.39
C LEU A 154 -12.15 17.11 8.75
N ALA A 155 -13.09 17.43 9.63
CA ALA A 155 -13.27 18.79 10.10
C ALA A 155 -12.03 19.25 10.86
N ALA A 156 -11.62 20.47 10.60
CA ALA A 156 -10.50 21.08 11.30
C ALA A 156 -10.89 21.39 12.76
#